data_6740e05851754cf11e7f51c7e3095a07
#
_entry.id   6740e05851754cf11e7f51c7e3095a07
#
_cell.length_a   1.000
_cell.length_b   1.000
_cell.length_c   1.000
_cell.angle_alpha   90.00
_cell.angle_beta   90.00
_cell.angle_gamma   90.00
#
_symmetry.space_group_name_H-M   'P 1'
#
loop_
_entity.id
_entity.type
_entity.pdbx_description
1 polymer ?
#
loop_
_entity_poly.entity_id
_entity_poly.type
_entity_poly.pdbx_seq_one_letter_code
_entity_poly.pdbx_strand_id
1 'polypeptide(L)'
;MLSYPESEWSAPQVGFAGNETVEYAKARDEVYSRRFGDAHQVFHEMPPLIPHIDVMEYSRNENDGSFRILVTSGMSDLAMAVPAKAEAPRRVELIFYCSEPKREYAETLRLLGRFPHDQKTWIGPGHTILNGNPPAPLWDSAKLDTFLFLPTLIREDRDLQDELILGGDGVQFLWVVPITTPECNLKLAEGTNALLDLFTKNRHPHIFDPNRPSYV
;
A
#
# COMPACT_ATOMS: atom_id res chain seq x y z
N MET A 1 -17.41 13.61 -23.16
CA MET A 1 -18.38 12.80 -22.41
C MET A 1 -18.00 11.34 -22.68
N LEU A 2 -17.14 10.75 -21.86
CA LEU A 2 -16.71 9.36 -22.00
C LEU A 2 -17.70 8.51 -21.19
N SER A 3 -18.53 7.74 -21.89
CA SER A 3 -19.41 6.74 -21.29
C SER A 3 -18.53 5.60 -20.78
N TYR A 4 -18.52 5.37 -19.48
CA TYR A 4 -17.99 4.15 -18.90
C TYR A 4 -18.93 2.99 -19.26
N PRO A 5 -18.42 1.86 -19.75
CA PRO A 5 -19.24 0.68 -19.90
C PRO A 5 -19.69 0.23 -18.50
N GLU A 6 -20.98 -0.11 -18.36
CA GLU A 6 -21.49 -0.81 -17.19
C GLU A 6 -20.75 -2.15 -17.09
N SER A 7 -19.68 -2.19 -16.29
CA SER A 7 -19.04 -3.45 -15.96
C SER A 7 -19.98 -4.23 -15.07
N GLU A 8 -20.33 -5.44 -15.48
CA GLU A 8 -21.06 -6.41 -14.65
C GLU A 8 -20.35 -6.53 -13.31
N TRP A 9 -20.97 -5.98 -12.29
CA TRP A 9 -20.50 -6.05 -10.91
C TRP A 9 -20.64 -7.51 -10.45
N SER A 10 -19.58 -8.30 -10.56
CA SER A 10 -19.53 -9.62 -9.94
C SER A 10 -19.31 -9.44 -8.45
N ALA A 11 -20.24 -9.95 -7.64
CA ALA A 11 -20.11 -9.94 -6.19
C ALA A 11 -18.75 -10.55 -5.76
N PRO A 12 -18.08 -9.98 -4.75
CA PRO A 12 -16.81 -10.51 -4.26
C PRO A 12 -16.99 -11.97 -3.83
N GLN A 13 -16.07 -12.84 -4.26
CA GLN A 13 -16.11 -14.26 -3.93
C GLN A 13 -15.68 -14.45 -2.48
N VAL A 14 -16.57 -14.95 -1.64
CA VAL A 14 -16.25 -15.47 -0.32
C VAL A 14 -15.70 -16.88 -0.51
N GLY A 15 -14.45 -17.13 -0.14
CA GLY A 15 -13.81 -18.41 -0.36
C GLY A 15 -12.98 -18.89 0.84
N PHE A 16 -12.90 -20.21 1.01
CA PHE A 16 -11.94 -20.82 1.92
C PHE A 16 -10.56 -20.83 1.28
N ALA A 17 -9.52 -20.57 2.07
CA ALA A 17 -8.14 -20.60 1.64
C ALA A 17 -7.78 -21.98 1.05
N GLY A 18 -7.26 -21.99 -0.17
CA GLY A 18 -6.65 -23.18 -0.76
C GLY A 18 -5.29 -23.51 -0.10
N ASN A 19 -4.74 -24.69 -0.34
CA ASN A 19 -3.44 -25.07 0.22
C ASN A 19 -2.33 -24.07 -0.10
N GLU A 20 -2.32 -23.50 -1.32
CA GLU A 20 -1.34 -22.52 -1.78
C GLU A 20 -1.43 -21.21 -0.96
N THR A 21 -2.62 -20.73 -0.66
CA THR A 21 -2.84 -19.54 0.18
C THR A 21 -2.30 -19.75 1.61
N VAL A 22 -2.44 -20.96 2.16
CA VAL A 22 -1.89 -21.32 3.49
C VAL A 22 -0.36 -21.29 3.48
N GLU A 23 0.28 -21.79 2.41
CA GLU A 23 1.73 -21.74 2.26
C GLU A 23 2.24 -20.31 2.11
N TYR A 24 1.54 -19.46 1.34
CA TYR A 24 1.89 -18.05 1.19
C TYR A 24 1.75 -17.27 2.51
N ALA A 25 0.69 -17.53 3.28
CA ALA A 25 0.52 -16.93 4.60
C ALA A 25 1.70 -17.29 5.53
N LYS A 26 2.09 -18.57 5.59
CA LYS A 26 3.25 -19.00 6.39
C LYS A 26 4.55 -18.34 5.96
N ALA A 27 4.81 -18.24 4.65
CA ALA A 27 6.01 -17.59 4.13
C ALA A 27 6.06 -16.11 4.52
N ARG A 28 4.91 -15.40 4.45
CA ARG A 28 4.82 -14.00 4.93
C ARG A 28 5.05 -13.88 6.42
N ASP A 29 4.39 -14.72 7.22
CA ASP A 29 4.52 -14.70 8.67
C ASP A 29 5.97 -14.91 9.11
N GLU A 30 6.69 -15.83 8.48
CA GLU A 30 8.11 -16.08 8.74
C GLU A 30 8.98 -14.86 8.39
N VAL A 31 8.75 -14.24 7.24
CA VAL A 31 9.49 -13.04 6.81
C VAL A 31 9.15 -11.85 7.69
N TYR A 32 7.87 -11.62 7.99
CA TYR A 32 7.43 -10.50 8.82
C TYR A 32 7.92 -10.62 10.26
N SER A 33 7.80 -11.80 10.88
CA SER A 33 8.31 -12.04 12.23
C SER A 33 9.82 -11.82 12.32
N ARG A 34 10.57 -12.27 11.32
CA ARG A 34 12.03 -12.06 11.28
C ARG A 34 12.39 -10.60 11.10
N ARG A 35 11.62 -9.83 10.33
CA ARG A 35 11.95 -8.45 9.96
C ARG A 35 11.37 -7.41 10.91
N PHE A 36 10.15 -7.61 11.37
CA PHE A 36 9.40 -6.68 12.21
C PHE A 36 9.26 -7.14 13.66
N GLY A 37 9.53 -8.43 13.94
CA GLY A 37 9.25 -9.05 15.24
C GLY A 37 7.80 -9.51 15.38
N ASP A 38 7.31 -9.58 16.62
CA ASP A 38 5.94 -9.97 16.90
C ASP A 38 4.96 -8.86 16.53
N ALA A 39 3.86 -9.23 15.88
CA ALA A 39 2.80 -8.30 15.58
C ALA A 39 2.16 -7.79 16.89
N HIS A 40 2.03 -6.45 16.99
CA HIS A 40 1.35 -5.84 18.12
C HIS A 40 -0.16 -6.04 18.04
N GLN A 41 -0.70 -5.95 16.83
CA GLN A 41 -2.11 -6.18 16.52
C GLN A 41 -2.27 -6.68 15.09
N VAL A 42 -3.37 -7.42 14.84
CA VAL A 42 -3.83 -7.80 13.51
C VAL A 42 -5.23 -7.25 13.29
N PHE A 43 -5.39 -6.47 12.25
CA PHE A 43 -6.70 -6.00 11.79
C PHE A 43 -7.23 -7.00 10.77
N HIS A 44 -7.99 -7.97 11.24
CA HIS A 44 -8.56 -9.03 10.39
C HIS A 44 -9.62 -8.50 9.43
N GLU A 45 -9.62 -9.05 8.21
CA GLU A 45 -10.70 -8.82 7.27
C GLU A 45 -11.94 -9.66 7.61
N MET A 46 -13.06 -9.00 7.79
CA MET A 46 -14.33 -9.65 8.11
C MET A 46 -15.48 -9.08 7.27
N PRO A 47 -16.22 -9.90 6.48
CA PRO A 47 -15.97 -11.31 6.17
C PRO A 47 -14.72 -11.51 5.30
N PRO A 48 -14.13 -12.72 5.31
CA PRO A 48 -12.95 -12.99 4.48
C PRO A 48 -13.32 -12.97 3.00
N LEU A 49 -12.58 -12.23 2.19
CA LEU A 49 -12.73 -12.15 0.73
C LEU A 49 -11.54 -12.81 0.03
N ILE A 50 -11.53 -12.84 -1.31
CA ILE A 50 -10.40 -13.33 -2.11
C ILE A 50 -9.82 -12.18 -2.94
N PRO A 51 -8.52 -11.86 -2.79
CA PRO A 51 -7.61 -12.36 -1.77
C PRO A 51 -8.04 -11.92 -0.35
N HIS A 52 -7.74 -12.73 0.67
CA HIS A 52 -7.94 -12.34 2.06
C HIS A 52 -6.82 -11.41 2.49
N ILE A 53 -7.15 -10.17 2.86
CA ILE A 53 -6.16 -9.15 3.17
C ILE A 53 -6.31 -8.69 4.62
N ASP A 54 -5.42 -9.15 5.47
CA ASP A 54 -5.24 -8.61 6.82
C ASP A 54 -4.26 -7.43 6.80
N VAL A 55 -4.28 -6.62 7.87
CA VAL A 55 -3.28 -5.59 8.09
C VAL A 55 -2.62 -5.85 9.44
N MET A 56 -1.31 -6.03 9.41
CA MET A 56 -0.47 -6.31 10.57
C MET A 56 0.11 -5.01 11.10
N GLU A 57 0.10 -4.84 12.43
CA GLU A 57 0.72 -3.71 13.11
C GLU A 57 1.99 -4.15 13.83
N TYR A 58 3.08 -3.42 13.59
CA TYR A 58 4.37 -3.60 14.26
C TYR A 58 4.86 -2.29 14.87
N SER A 59 5.79 -2.39 15.82
CA SER A 59 6.48 -1.23 16.40
C SER A 59 7.93 -1.21 15.96
N ARG A 60 8.43 -0.02 15.67
CA ARG A 60 9.86 0.19 15.44
C ARG A 60 10.36 1.35 16.30
N ASN A 61 11.54 1.17 16.90
CA ASN A 61 12.21 2.20 17.66
C ASN A 61 13.29 2.85 16.78
N GLU A 62 13.31 4.16 16.77
CA GLU A 62 14.40 4.98 16.21
C GLU A 62 14.99 5.89 17.30
N ASN A 63 16.10 6.58 16.98
CA ASN A 63 16.79 7.42 17.95
C ASN A 63 15.91 8.52 18.57
N ASP A 64 14.91 9.00 17.84
CA ASP A 64 14.02 10.10 18.21
C ASP A 64 12.64 9.63 18.71
N GLY A 65 12.44 8.34 18.90
CA GLY A 65 11.16 7.80 19.39
C GLY A 65 10.77 6.46 18.78
N SER A 66 9.51 6.08 18.97
CA SER A 66 8.93 4.89 18.37
C SER A 66 7.84 5.28 17.38
N PHE A 67 7.70 4.51 16.32
CA PHE A 67 6.58 4.62 15.38
C PHE A 67 5.97 3.25 15.08
N ARG A 68 4.83 3.26 14.41
CA ARG A 68 4.11 2.06 14.01
C ARG A 68 4.24 1.82 12.51
N ILE A 69 4.30 0.56 12.17
CA ILE A 69 4.31 0.06 10.82
C ILE A 69 3.02 -0.72 10.62
N LEU A 70 2.21 -0.31 9.67
CA LEU A 70 1.09 -1.08 9.19
C LEU A 70 1.49 -1.72 7.85
N VAL A 71 1.36 -3.04 7.74
CA VAL A 71 1.67 -3.76 6.51
C VAL A 71 0.53 -4.69 6.15
N THR A 72 0.13 -4.72 4.88
CA THR A 72 -0.86 -5.68 4.39
C THR A 72 -0.29 -7.09 4.39
N SER A 73 -1.15 -8.08 4.59
CA SER A 73 -0.80 -9.50 4.51
C SER A 73 -1.89 -10.23 3.75
N GLY A 74 -1.58 -10.65 2.53
CA GLY A 74 -2.48 -11.40 1.65
C GLY A 74 -2.82 -10.72 0.33
N MET A 75 -2.53 -9.43 0.15
CA MET A 75 -2.66 -8.78 -1.15
C MET A 75 -1.84 -9.51 -2.23
N SER A 76 -0.66 -9.98 -1.86
CA SER A 76 0.27 -10.71 -2.73
C SER A 76 -0.11 -12.16 -3.00
N ASP A 77 -1.19 -12.71 -2.42
CA ASP A 77 -1.64 -14.08 -2.69
C ASP A 77 -2.06 -14.26 -4.15
N LEU A 78 -2.61 -13.20 -4.74
CA LEU A 78 -2.92 -13.17 -6.15
C LEU A 78 -1.94 -12.25 -6.90
N ALA A 79 -1.49 -12.68 -8.07
CA ALA A 79 -0.75 -11.81 -8.97
C ALA A 79 -1.69 -10.75 -9.56
N MET A 80 -1.24 -9.50 -9.59
CA MET A 80 -1.96 -8.41 -10.24
C MET A 80 -1.99 -8.58 -11.77
N ALA A 81 -2.95 -7.95 -12.44
CA ALA A 81 -3.08 -7.95 -13.90
C ALA A 81 -2.06 -6.99 -14.56
N VAL A 82 -0.77 -7.30 -14.44
CA VAL A 82 0.31 -6.52 -15.05
C VAL A 82 0.40 -6.81 -16.54
N PRO A 83 0.35 -5.79 -17.42
CA PRO A 83 0.53 -5.99 -18.85
C PRO A 83 1.91 -6.60 -19.18
N ALA A 84 1.98 -7.53 -20.13
CA ALA A 84 3.22 -8.24 -20.47
C ALA A 84 4.39 -7.33 -20.88
N LYS A 85 4.11 -6.10 -21.31
CA LYS A 85 5.13 -5.10 -21.69
C LYS A 85 5.55 -4.18 -20.54
N ALA A 86 4.87 -4.25 -19.39
CA ALA A 86 5.19 -3.42 -18.24
C ALA A 86 6.24 -4.12 -17.38
N GLU A 87 7.34 -3.43 -17.11
CA GLU A 87 8.34 -3.85 -16.13
C GLU A 87 7.87 -3.46 -14.74
N ALA A 88 6.96 -4.26 -14.17
CA ALA A 88 6.31 -3.97 -12.91
C ALA A 88 6.16 -5.23 -12.06
N PRO A 89 6.13 -5.09 -10.73
CA PRO A 89 5.94 -6.23 -9.83
C PRO A 89 4.56 -6.84 -10.04
N ARG A 90 4.51 -8.17 -10.12
CA ARG A 90 3.24 -8.90 -10.21
C ARG A 90 2.59 -9.10 -8.84
N ARG A 91 3.39 -9.07 -7.78
CA ARG A 91 2.93 -9.23 -6.40
C ARG A 91 3.47 -8.10 -5.56
N VAL A 92 2.58 -7.47 -4.80
CA VAL A 92 2.94 -6.37 -3.89
C VAL A 92 2.25 -6.52 -2.55
N GLU A 93 2.84 -5.95 -1.53
CA GLU A 93 2.20 -5.64 -0.26
C GLU A 93 2.38 -4.15 0.03
N LEU A 94 1.46 -3.56 0.77
CA LEU A 94 1.49 -2.15 1.12
C LEU A 94 2.06 -1.97 2.51
N ILE A 95 2.88 -0.94 2.69
CA ILE A 95 3.45 -0.56 3.97
C ILE A 95 3.15 0.92 4.25
N PHE A 96 2.80 1.23 5.49
CA PHE A 96 2.47 2.58 5.94
C PHE A 96 3.07 2.84 7.31
N TYR A 97 3.69 4.01 7.48
CA TYR A 97 4.34 4.41 8.72
C TYR A 97 3.54 5.53 9.39
N CYS A 98 3.20 5.37 10.66
CA CYS A 98 2.46 6.35 11.44
C CYS A 98 2.94 6.41 12.89
N SER A 99 2.70 7.53 13.57
CA SER A 99 2.99 7.65 15.00
C SER A 99 1.98 6.85 15.83
N GLU A 100 0.70 6.97 15.49
CA GLU A 100 -0.40 6.28 16.14
C GLU A 100 -1.26 5.56 15.09
N PRO A 101 -1.42 4.23 15.20
CA PRO A 101 -2.25 3.47 14.27
C PRO A 101 -3.73 3.74 14.53
N LYS A 102 -4.50 3.86 13.46
CA LYS A 102 -5.95 3.97 13.51
C LYS A 102 -6.58 2.87 12.66
N ARG A 103 -7.74 2.39 13.09
CA ARG A 103 -8.49 1.38 12.36
C ARG A 103 -8.76 1.80 10.91
N GLU A 104 -9.06 3.08 10.70
CA GLU A 104 -9.31 3.65 9.37
C GLU A 104 -8.10 3.58 8.44
N TYR A 105 -6.86 3.61 8.98
CA TYR A 105 -5.65 3.40 8.17
C TYR A 105 -5.57 1.96 7.67
N ALA A 106 -5.85 1.00 8.55
CA ALA A 106 -5.88 -0.42 8.18
C ALA A 106 -6.99 -0.72 7.17
N GLU A 107 -8.19 -0.16 7.35
CA GLU A 107 -9.30 -0.29 6.41
C GLU A 107 -8.94 0.30 5.04
N THR A 108 -8.28 1.46 5.02
CA THR A 108 -7.82 2.10 3.77
C THR A 108 -6.74 1.26 3.08
N LEU A 109 -5.74 0.76 3.82
CA LEU A 109 -4.71 -0.12 3.25
C LEU A 109 -5.33 -1.36 2.63
N ARG A 110 -6.35 -1.95 3.26
CA ARG A 110 -7.09 -3.09 2.72
C ARG A 110 -7.81 -2.73 1.42
N LEU A 111 -8.50 -1.59 1.37
CA LEU A 111 -9.17 -1.11 0.15
C LEU A 111 -8.18 -0.88 -0.98
N LEU A 112 -7.04 -0.23 -0.70
CA LEU A 112 -5.98 -0.02 -1.68
C LEU A 112 -5.36 -1.35 -2.15
N GLY A 113 -5.14 -2.29 -1.24
CA GLY A 113 -4.64 -3.62 -1.56
C GLY A 113 -5.60 -4.45 -2.41
N ARG A 114 -6.89 -4.26 -2.23
CA ARG A 114 -7.93 -4.93 -3.01
C ARG A 114 -8.13 -4.31 -4.39
N PHE A 115 -7.90 -3.00 -4.51
CA PHE A 115 -8.14 -2.24 -5.74
C PHE A 115 -7.59 -2.89 -7.02
N PRO A 116 -6.33 -3.34 -7.13
CA PRO A 116 -5.84 -3.92 -8.37
C PRO A 116 -6.53 -5.24 -8.74
N HIS A 117 -6.99 -6.00 -7.77
CA HIS A 117 -7.70 -7.26 -8.01
C HIS A 117 -9.14 -7.02 -8.48
N ASP A 118 -9.87 -6.12 -7.81
CA ASP A 118 -11.24 -5.76 -8.17
C ASP A 118 -11.32 -5.08 -9.53
N GLN A 119 -10.36 -4.19 -9.82
CA GLN A 119 -10.31 -3.45 -11.08
C GLN A 119 -9.54 -4.17 -12.19
N LYS A 120 -9.04 -5.39 -11.94
CA LYS A 120 -8.21 -6.17 -12.89
C LYS A 120 -7.07 -5.33 -13.49
N THR A 121 -6.37 -4.62 -12.63
CA THR A 121 -5.28 -3.71 -12.97
C THR A 121 -4.04 -4.00 -12.10
N TRP A 122 -3.14 -3.05 -11.99
CA TRP A 122 -1.94 -3.17 -11.19
C TRP A 122 -1.56 -1.83 -10.55
N ILE A 123 -0.81 -1.89 -9.45
CA ILE A 123 -0.17 -0.75 -8.82
C ILE A 123 1.34 -1.01 -8.72
N GLY A 124 2.12 0.07 -8.81
CA GLY A 124 3.57 0.00 -8.74
C GLY A 124 4.17 1.34 -8.37
N PRO A 125 5.50 1.44 -8.31
CA PRO A 125 6.18 2.68 -7.96
C PRO A 125 5.76 3.85 -8.84
N GLY A 126 5.42 4.98 -8.22
CA GLY A 126 4.98 6.19 -8.89
C GLY A 126 3.49 6.22 -9.28
N HIS A 127 2.72 5.16 -9.05
CA HIS A 127 1.27 5.22 -9.27
C HIS A 127 0.57 6.07 -8.22
N THR A 128 -0.60 6.61 -8.57
CA THR A 128 -1.44 7.39 -7.66
C THR A 128 -2.88 6.92 -7.73
N ILE A 129 -3.57 6.94 -6.59
CA ILE A 129 -5.01 6.70 -6.46
C ILE A 129 -5.62 7.87 -5.72
N LEU A 130 -6.61 8.52 -6.32
CA LEU A 130 -7.37 9.62 -5.70
C LEU A 130 -8.31 9.05 -4.63
N ASN A 131 -8.47 9.77 -3.52
CA ASN A 131 -9.47 9.44 -2.52
C ASN A 131 -10.85 9.96 -2.96
N GLY A 132 -11.47 9.27 -3.90
CA GLY A 132 -12.76 9.63 -4.48
C GLY A 132 -12.68 10.50 -5.73
N ASN A 133 -13.85 10.83 -6.28
CA ASN A 133 -13.98 11.73 -7.44
C ASN A 133 -15.24 12.60 -7.27
N PRO A 134 -15.10 13.91 -6.92
CA PRO A 134 -13.82 14.62 -6.70
C PRO A 134 -13.03 14.08 -5.50
N PRO A 135 -11.70 14.32 -5.43
CA PRO A 135 -10.89 13.90 -4.31
C PRO A 135 -11.39 14.51 -3.00
N ALA A 136 -11.49 13.67 -1.97
CA ALA A 136 -11.90 14.06 -0.63
C ALA A 136 -10.72 13.94 0.36
N PRO A 137 -10.66 14.75 1.42
CA PRO A 137 -9.61 14.67 2.42
C PRO A 137 -9.48 13.28 3.01
N LEU A 138 -8.23 12.85 3.25
CA LEU A 138 -7.89 11.60 3.90
C LEU A 138 -7.93 11.77 5.42
N TRP A 139 -8.68 10.95 6.11
CA TRP A 139 -8.66 10.82 7.56
C TRP A 139 -8.77 12.20 8.27
N ASP A 140 -7.81 12.52 9.15
CA ASP A 140 -7.76 13.79 9.86
C ASP A 140 -7.09 14.93 9.07
N SER A 141 -6.63 14.68 7.85
CA SER A 141 -6.00 15.72 7.05
C SER A 141 -7.04 16.60 6.36
N ALA A 142 -6.78 17.90 6.33
CA ALA A 142 -7.60 18.84 5.56
C ALA A 142 -7.16 18.99 4.09
N LYS A 143 -5.98 18.48 3.72
CA LYS A 143 -5.34 18.76 2.43
C LYS A 143 -4.88 17.53 1.65
N LEU A 144 -4.55 16.45 2.37
CA LEU A 144 -4.09 15.21 1.74
C LEU A 144 -5.32 14.45 1.23
N ASP A 145 -5.34 14.10 -0.03
CA ASP A 145 -6.51 13.55 -0.72
C ASP A 145 -6.18 12.50 -1.78
N THR A 146 -4.92 12.13 -1.88
CA THR A 146 -4.40 11.21 -2.90
C THR A 146 -3.35 10.29 -2.30
N PHE A 147 -3.33 9.03 -2.71
CA PHE A 147 -2.29 8.07 -2.35
C PHE A 147 -1.27 7.95 -3.47
N LEU A 148 0.00 8.11 -3.13
CA LEU A 148 1.14 7.81 -4.00
C LEU A 148 1.81 6.54 -3.50
N PHE A 149 2.23 5.66 -4.41
CA PHE A 149 2.94 4.43 -4.09
C PHE A 149 4.41 4.57 -4.46
N LEU A 150 5.30 4.38 -3.50
CA LEU A 150 6.76 4.47 -3.70
C LEU A 150 7.45 3.21 -3.15
N PRO A 151 8.66 2.89 -3.60
CA PRO A 151 9.51 1.98 -2.86
C PRO A 151 9.74 2.51 -1.44
N THR A 152 9.87 1.63 -0.46
CA THR A 152 10.15 2.05 0.93
C THR A 152 11.46 2.84 1.03
N LEU A 153 11.48 3.89 1.84
CA LEU A 153 12.69 4.67 2.12
C LEU A 153 13.60 3.94 3.12
N ILE A 154 13.00 3.22 4.06
CA ILE A 154 13.73 2.45 5.06
C ILE A 154 14.36 1.25 4.36
N ARG A 155 15.70 1.17 4.44
CA ARG A 155 16.49 0.17 3.71
C ARG A 155 16.07 -1.26 4.08
N GLU A 156 15.91 -1.51 5.36
CA GLU A 156 15.54 -2.80 5.90
C GLU A 156 14.20 -3.30 5.33
N ASP A 157 13.26 -2.39 5.12
CA ASP A 157 11.93 -2.72 4.57
C ASP A 157 11.98 -2.88 3.05
N ARG A 158 12.93 -2.22 2.38
CA ARG A 158 13.15 -2.40 0.94
C ARG A 158 13.71 -3.78 0.61
N ASP A 159 14.60 -4.29 1.46
CA ASP A 159 15.25 -5.58 1.26
C ASP A 159 14.27 -6.76 1.42
N LEU A 160 13.05 -6.54 1.95
CA LEU A 160 11.99 -7.54 2.07
C LEU A 160 11.61 -8.19 0.73
N GLN A 161 11.70 -7.45 -0.37
CA GLN A 161 11.38 -7.96 -1.71
C GLN A 161 12.30 -9.13 -2.14
N ASP A 162 13.51 -9.19 -1.60
CA ASP A 162 14.48 -10.24 -1.90
C ASP A 162 14.27 -11.48 -1.03
N GLU A 163 13.48 -11.36 0.05
CA GLU A 163 13.24 -12.41 1.02
C GLU A 163 11.88 -13.12 0.83
N LEU A 164 10.86 -12.40 0.34
CA LEU A 164 9.53 -12.95 0.16
C LEU A 164 9.26 -13.28 -1.31
N ILE A 165 9.24 -14.56 -1.63
CA ILE A 165 8.96 -15.07 -2.98
C ILE A 165 7.70 -15.94 -2.91
N LEU A 166 6.66 -15.58 -3.67
CA LEU A 166 5.40 -16.30 -3.74
C LEU A 166 5.09 -16.70 -5.19
N GLY A 167 4.82 -17.98 -5.43
CA GLY A 167 4.52 -18.48 -6.77
C GLY A 167 5.62 -18.21 -7.81
N GLY A 168 6.89 -18.09 -7.37
CA GLY A 168 8.04 -17.77 -8.20
C GLY A 168 8.25 -16.25 -8.47
N ASP A 169 7.36 -15.38 -8.00
CA ASP A 169 7.49 -13.93 -8.11
C ASP A 169 7.98 -13.33 -6.77
N GLY A 170 8.95 -12.41 -6.81
CA GLY A 170 9.32 -11.60 -5.65
C GLY A 170 8.18 -10.65 -5.28
N VAL A 171 7.93 -10.48 -3.98
CA VAL A 171 6.89 -9.56 -3.48
C VAL A 171 7.50 -8.20 -3.20
N GLN A 172 7.09 -7.17 -3.95
CA GLN A 172 7.54 -5.81 -3.70
C GLN A 172 6.70 -5.14 -2.61
N PHE A 173 7.37 -4.42 -1.70
CA PHE A 173 6.70 -3.62 -0.67
C PHE A 173 6.62 -2.16 -1.14
N LEU A 174 5.39 -1.64 -1.21
CA LEU A 174 5.14 -0.26 -1.63
C LEU A 174 4.74 0.59 -0.42
N TRP A 175 5.52 1.63 -0.17
CA TRP A 175 5.17 2.64 0.80
C TRP A 175 4.00 3.49 0.29
N VAL A 176 2.94 3.58 1.08
CA VAL A 176 1.75 4.41 0.81
C VAL A 176 2.01 5.80 1.35
N VAL A 177 2.06 6.78 0.47
CA VAL A 177 2.35 8.18 0.79
C VAL A 177 1.14 9.05 0.50
N PRO A 178 0.47 9.60 1.51
CA PRO A 178 -0.56 10.60 1.30
C PRO A 178 0.02 11.91 0.73
N ILE A 179 -0.55 12.37 -0.37
CA ILE A 179 -0.18 13.62 -1.05
C ILE A 179 -1.41 14.48 -1.30
N THR A 180 -1.17 15.74 -1.69
CA THR A 180 -2.23 16.68 -2.07
C THR A 180 -2.55 16.63 -3.56
N THR A 181 -3.74 17.05 -3.97
CA THR A 181 -4.09 17.20 -5.40
C THR A 181 -3.09 18.08 -6.17
N PRO A 182 -2.58 19.23 -5.69
CA PRO A 182 -1.52 19.99 -6.37
C PRO A 182 -0.24 19.17 -6.60
N GLU A 183 0.21 18.39 -5.60
CA GLU A 183 1.37 17.52 -5.72
C GLU A 183 1.13 16.39 -6.74
N CYS A 184 -0.07 15.81 -6.75
CA CYS A 184 -0.48 14.83 -7.75
C CYS A 184 -0.44 15.44 -9.17
N ASN A 185 -0.96 16.63 -9.34
CA ASN A 185 -0.96 17.35 -10.62
C ASN A 185 0.46 17.64 -11.11
N LEU A 186 1.35 18.11 -10.23
CA LEU A 186 2.77 18.29 -10.55
C LEU A 186 3.38 16.97 -11.04
N LYS A 187 3.17 15.89 -10.27
CA LYS A 187 3.67 14.56 -10.64
C LYS A 187 3.15 14.10 -12.00
N LEU A 188 1.90 14.36 -12.34
CA LEU A 188 1.31 13.99 -13.62
C LEU A 188 1.86 14.84 -14.77
N ALA A 189 2.18 16.12 -14.52
CA ALA A 189 2.71 17.04 -15.52
C ALA A 189 4.22 16.86 -15.75
N GLU A 190 5.01 16.68 -14.70
CA GLU A 190 6.47 16.75 -14.73
C GLU A 190 7.15 15.41 -14.35
N GLY A 191 6.38 14.40 -13.97
CA GLY A 191 6.88 13.09 -13.60
C GLY A 191 7.12 12.93 -12.10
N THR A 192 7.30 11.67 -11.67
CA THR A 192 7.48 11.33 -10.25
C THR A 192 8.74 11.98 -9.66
N ASN A 193 9.82 12.11 -10.43
CA ASN A 193 11.08 12.67 -9.95
C ASN A 193 10.92 14.14 -9.51
N ALA A 194 10.14 14.96 -10.22
CA ALA A 194 9.88 16.33 -9.82
C ALA A 194 9.23 16.43 -8.41
N LEU A 195 8.32 15.51 -8.10
CA LEU A 195 7.73 15.42 -6.76
C LEU A 195 8.73 14.92 -5.72
N LEU A 196 9.57 13.94 -6.05
CA LEU A 196 10.62 13.43 -5.16
C LEU A 196 11.68 14.51 -4.83
N ASP A 197 12.00 15.39 -5.77
CA ASP A 197 12.87 16.54 -5.53
C ASP A 197 12.24 17.51 -4.51
N LEU A 198 10.92 17.75 -4.58
CA LEU A 198 10.21 18.53 -3.57
C LEU A 198 10.19 17.82 -2.21
N PHE A 199 10.02 16.51 -2.18
CA PHE A 199 10.11 15.73 -0.94
C PHE A 199 11.47 15.87 -0.29
N THR A 200 12.53 15.76 -1.08
CA THR A 200 13.92 15.95 -0.62
C THR A 200 14.14 17.36 -0.08
N LYS A 201 13.75 18.39 -0.85
CA LYS A 201 13.89 19.80 -0.48
C LYS A 201 13.17 20.16 0.82
N ASN A 202 11.98 19.58 1.03
CA ASN A 202 11.14 19.84 2.20
C ASN A 202 11.34 18.81 3.32
N ARG A 203 12.31 17.88 3.20
CA ARG A 203 12.57 16.82 4.18
C ARG A 203 11.30 16.06 4.52
N HIS A 204 10.60 15.58 3.48
CA HIS A 204 9.35 14.85 3.64
C HIS A 204 9.50 13.71 4.65
N PRO A 205 8.68 13.69 5.73
CA PRO A 205 8.80 12.65 6.75
C PRO A 205 8.33 11.30 6.22
N HIS A 206 9.00 10.23 6.61
CA HIS A 206 8.51 8.87 6.31
C HIS A 206 7.32 8.49 7.20
N ILE A 207 7.25 9.02 8.42
CA ILE A 207 6.11 8.87 9.32
C ILE A 207 5.02 9.84 8.88
N PHE A 208 3.80 9.34 8.71
CA PHE A 208 2.65 10.13 8.29
C PHE A 208 2.37 11.30 9.23
N ASP A 209 2.33 12.50 8.66
CA ASP A 209 1.87 13.73 9.32
C ASP A 209 0.61 14.26 8.61
N PRO A 210 -0.58 14.19 9.24
CA PRO A 210 -1.83 14.66 8.65
C PRO A 210 -1.85 16.17 8.43
N ASN A 211 -0.98 16.92 9.11
CA ASN A 211 -0.95 18.39 9.10
C ASN A 211 0.14 18.95 8.19
N ARG A 212 0.91 18.10 7.51
CA ARG A 212 1.95 18.61 6.64
C ARG A 212 1.41 19.56 5.57
N PRO A 213 2.12 20.63 5.23
CA PRO A 213 1.73 21.51 4.13
C PRO A 213 1.86 20.79 2.78
N SER A 214 1.16 21.30 1.77
CA SER A 214 1.52 21.03 0.37
C SER A 214 2.88 21.63 0.07
N TYR A 215 3.65 20.95 -0.76
CA TYR A 215 4.96 21.44 -1.22
C TYR A 215 4.86 22.21 -2.55
N VAL A 216 3.65 22.28 -3.09
CA VAL A 216 3.27 23.02 -4.31
C VAL A 216 2.30 24.12 -3.97
#